data_5a3bf112e5d7bd72954e3c4aa23fb676
#
_entry.id   5a3bf112e5d7bd72954e3c4aa23fb676
#
_cell.length_a   1.000
_cell.length_b   1.000
_cell.length_c   1.000
_cell.angle_alpha   90.00
_cell.angle_beta   90.00
_cell.angle_gamma   90.00
#
_symmetry.space_group_name_H-M   'P 1'
#
loop_
_entity.id
_entity.type
_entity.pdbx_description
1 polymer ?
#
loop_
_entity_poly.entity_id
_entity_poly.type
_entity_poly.pdbx_seq_one_letter_code
_entity_poly.pdbx_strand_id
1 'polypeptide(L)'
;MQEFIIREYINQLTKEDIICLAKNNQISLDNKEVDIIYLYIKKHWQTFYNGNPQNHLKELKSKLRPTTYQKLEHLYCQLKNKIS
;
A
#
# COMPACT_ATOMS: atom_id res chain seq x y z
N MET A 1 3.00 4.38 20.15
CA MET A 1 3.91 5.37 19.56
C MET A 1 4.11 5.18 18.08
N GLN A 2 4.48 3.97 17.64
CA GLN A 2 4.64 3.72 16.21
C GLN A 2 3.34 3.92 15.42
N GLU A 3 2.22 3.52 16.02
CA GLU A 3 0.92 3.70 15.37
C GLU A 3 0.60 5.16 15.13
N PHE A 4 0.94 6.04 16.09
CA PHE A 4 0.71 7.47 15.94
C PHE A 4 1.54 8.04 14.78
N ILE A 5 2.80 7.64 14.68
CA ILE A 5 3.69 8.10 13.62
C ILE A 5 3.18 7.63 12.26
N ILE A 6 2.75 6.38 12.17
CA ILE A 6 2.22 5.82 10.93
C ILE A 6 0.93 6.53 10.55
N ARG A 7 0.06 6.81 11.52
CA ARG A 7 -1.19 7.52 11.26
C ARG A 7 -0.91 8.90 10.67
N GLU A 8 0.05 9.63 11.23
CA GLU A 8 0.41 10.94 10.71
C GLU A 8 0.95 10.85 9.29
N TYR A 9 1.80 9.86 9.02
CA TYR A 9 2.31 9.64 7.68
C TYR A 9 1.19 9.36 6.69
N ILE A 10 0.26 8.48 7.06
CA ILE A 10 -0.86 8.12 6.19
C ILE A 10 -1.78 9.31 5.96
N ASN A 11 -2.01 10.14 7.00
CA ASN A 11 -2.84 11.33 6.85
C ASN A 11 -2.26 12.33 5.86
N GLN A 12 -0.95 12.39 5.75
CA GLN A 12 -0.26 13.29 4.83
C GLN A 12 0.03 12.65 3.47
N LEU A 13 -0.25 11.36 3.33
CA LEU A 13 0.05 10.65 2.11
C LEU A 13 -0.78 11.18 0.93
N THR A 14 -0.11 11.40 -0.20
CA THR A 14 -0.76 11.85 -1.44
C THR A 14 -0.61 10.79 -2.51
N LYS A 15 -1.38 10.94 -3.60
CA LYS A 15 -1.25 10.05 -4.75
C LYS A 15 0.13 10.15 -5.37
N GLU A 16 0.73 11.33 -5.35
CA GLU A 16 2.08 11.55 -5.86
C GLU A 16 3.11 10.76 -5.05
N ASP A 17 2.92 10.67 -3.74
CA ASP A 17 3.79 9.85 -2.89
C ASP A 17 3.75 8.39 -3.32
N ILE A 18 2.56 7.90 -3.67
CA ILE A 18 2.40 6.52 -4.13
C ILE A 18 3.11 6.32 -5.46
N ILE A 19 2.98 7.28 -6.37
CA ILE A 19 3.66 7.21 -7.66
C ILE A 19 5.17 7.19 -7.48
N CYS A 20 5.69 8.06 -6.62
CA CYS A 20 7.12 8.11 -6.34
C CYS A 20 7.63 6.81 -5.71
N LEU A 21 6.88 6.29 -4.75
CA LEU A 21 7.25 5.03 -4.11
C LEU A 21 7.27 3.89 -5.11
N ALA A 22 6.28 3.85 -5.99
CA ALA A 22 6.21 2.83 -7.02
C ALA A 22 7.42 2.93 -7.96
N LYS A 23 7.74 4.13 -8.41
CA LYS A 23 8.88 4.34 -9.30
C LYS A 23 10.20 3.92 -8.65
N ASN A 24 10.37 4.24 -7.38
CA ASN A 24 11.58 3.88 -6.64
C ASN A 24 11.73 2.37 -6.50
N ASN A 25 10.64 1.63 -6.60
CA ASN A 25 10.64 0.18 -6.51
C ASN A 25 10.38 -0.49 -7.86
N GLN A 26 10.49 0.27 -8.94
CA GLN A 26 10.35 -0.23 -10.31
C GLN A 26 8.96 -0.82 -10.57
N ILE A 27 7.95 -0.24 -9.95
CA ILE A 27 6.55 -0.62 -10.15
C ILE A 27 5.91 0.42 -11.05
N SER A 28 5.30 -0.04 -12.15
CA SER A 28 4.60 0.85 -13.08
C SER A 28 3.12 0.81 -12.76
N LEU A 29 2.56 1.95 -12.35
CA LEU A 29 1.15 2.07 -12.01
C LEU A 29 0.46 3.00 -13.00
N ASP A 30 -0.75 2.61 -13.44
CA ASP A 30 -1.61 3.54 -14.18
C ASP A 30 -2.44 4.38 -13.19
N ASN A 31 -3.14 5.39 -13.71
CA ASN A 31 -3.90 6.30 -12.87
C ASN A 31 -4.97 5.59 -12.04
N LYS A 32 -5.60 4.59 -12.64
CA LYS A 32 -6.64 3.83 -11.96
C LYS A 32 -6.07 3.02 -10.81
N GLU A 33 -4.92 2.41 -11.01
CA GLU A 33 -4.26 1.64 -9.97
C GLU A 33 -3.79 2.54 -8.82
N VAL A 34 -3.29 3.72 -9.14
CA VAL A 34 -2.90 4.69 -8.11
C VAL A 34 -4.10 5.06 -7.24
N ASP A 35 -5.26 5.32 -7.87
CA ASP A 35 -6.47 5.65 -7.13
C ASP A 35 -6.90 4.51 -6.21
N ILE A 36 -6.87 3.28 -6.70
CA ILE A 36 -7.25 2.11 -5.92
C ILE A 36 -6.33 1.97 -4.70
N ILE A 37 -5.03 2.03 -4.91
CA ILE A 37 -4.04 1.86 -3.85
C ILE A 37 -4.17 2.98 -2.82
N TYR A 38 -4.31 4.21 -3.28
CA TYR A 38 -4.44 5.37 -2.41
C TYR A 38 -5.65 5.22 -1.48
N LEU A 39 -6.80 4.87 -2.04
CA LEU A 39 -8.01 4.71 -1.25
C LEU A 39 -7.89 3.56 -0.25
N TYR A 40 -7.28 2.46 -0.66
CA TYR A 40 -7.10 1.32 0.24
C TYR A 40 -6.16 1.64 1.38
N ILE A 41 -5.06 2.33 1.12
CA ILE A 41 -4.13 2.71 2.17
C ILE A 41 -4.80 3.66 3.16
N LYS A 42 -5.48 4.69 2.66
CA LYS A 42 -6.15 5.66 3.54
C LYS A 42 -7.24 5.03 4.40
N LYS A 43 -7.95 4.05 3.85
CA LYS A 43 -9.11 3.48 4.51
C LYS A 43 -8.78 2.30 5.41
N HIS A 44 -7.78 1.50 5.04
CA HIS A 44 -7.53 0.20 5.69
C HIS A 44 -6.13 0.06 6.28
N TRP A 45 -5.38 1.16 6.44
CA TRP A 45 -4.01 1.07 6.91
C TRP A 45 -3.91 0.38 8.27
N GLN A 46 -4.89 0.58 9.15
CA GLN A 46 -4.86 -0.04 10.48
C GLN A 46 -4.93 -1.57 10.39
N THR A 47 -5.74 -2.08 9.48
CA THR A 47 -5.82 -3.52 9.24
C THR A 47 -4.51 -4.06 8.72
N PHE A 48 -3.85 -3.32 7.81
CA PHE A 48 -2.55 -3.73 7.29
C PHE A 48 -1.46 -3.69 8.36
N TYR A 49 -1.58 -2.79 9.32
CA TYR A 49 -0.58 -2.62 10.37
C TYR A 49 -0.83 -3.57 11.54
N ASN A 50 -2.07 -3.64 12.05
CA ASN A 50 -2.38 -4.33 13.30
C ASN A 50 -3.06 -5.67 13.13
N GLY A 51 -3.68 -5.91 11.97
CA GLY A 51 -4.55 -7.06 11.79
C GLY A 51 -4.05 -8.03 10.74
N ASN A 52 -5.01 -8.78 10.20
CA ASN A 52 -4.76 -9.72 9.13
C ASN A 52 -5.28 -9.14 7.82
N PRO A 53 -4.40 -8.62 6.95
CA PRO A 53 -4.82 -7.94 5.73
C PRO A 53 -5.18 -8.88 4.57
N GLN A 54 -5.25 -10.18 4.79
CA GLN A 54 -5.42 -11.13 3.69
C GLN A 54 -6.68 -10.88 2.87
N ASN A 55 -7.79 -10.52 3.52
CA ASN A 55 -9.02 -10.23 2.79
C ASN A 55 -8.86 -9.01 1.89
N HIS A 56 -8.21 -7.97 2.40
CA HIS A 56 -7.95 -6.77 1.60
C HIS A 56 -6.96 -7.04 0.48
N LEU A 57 -5.95 -7.87 0.74
CA LEU A 57 -4.99 -8.25 -0.30
C LEU A 57 -5.66 -9.03 -1.41
N LYS A 58 -6.59 -9.94 -1.08
CA LYS A 58 -7.35 -10.66 -2.09
C LYS A 58 -8.20 -9.72 -2.94
N GLU A 59 -8.80 -8.74 -2.31
CA GLU A 59 -9.60 -7.75 -3.02
C GLU A 59 -8.75 -6.93 -3.98
N LEU A 60 -7.58 -6.48 -3.52
CA LEU A 60 -6.64 -5.77 -4.37
C LEU A 60 -6.17 -6.64 -5.53
N LYS A 61 -5.93 -7.91 -5.27
CA LYS A 61 -5.50 -8.83 -6.30
C LYS A 61 -6.50 -8.91 -7.45
N SER A 62 -7.79 -8.83 -7.14
CA SER A 62 -8.83 -8.88 -8.15
C SER A 62 -8.96 -7.55 -8.92
N LYS A 63 -8.49 -6.44 -8.35
CA LYS A 63 -8.63 -5.11 -8.94
C LYS A 63 -7.38 -4.62 -9.65
N LEU A 64 -6.23 -5.21 -9.36
CA LEU A 64 -4.96 -4.80 -9.94
C LEU A 64 -4.46 -5.84 -10.93
N ARG A 65 -3.59 -5.41 -11.84
CA ARG A 65 -2.93 -6.35 -12.75
C ARG A 65 -2.07 -7.31 -11.93
N PRO A 66 -1.96 -8.58 -12.35
CA PRO A 66 -1.19 -9.57 -11.58
C PRO A 66 0.24 -9.14 -11.31
N THR A 67 0.92 -8.57 -12.29
CA THR A 67 2.30 -8.11 -12.11
C THR A 67 2.39 -6.98 -11.11
N THR A 68 1.45 -6.04 -11.15
CA THR A 68 1.39 -4.94 -10.20
C THR A 68 1.15 -5.46 -8.79
N TYR A 69 0.20 -6.37 -8.64
CA TYR A 69 -0.12 -6.93 -7.34
C TYR A 69 1.07 -7.65 -6.73
N GLN A 70 1.78 -8.46 -7.52
CA GLN A 70 2.95 -9.20 -7.01
C GLN A 70 4.02 -8.25 -6.47
N LYS A 71 4.27 -7.16 -7.19
CA LYS A 71 5.27 -6.20 -6.76
C LYS A 71 4.83 -5.45 -5.50
N LEU A 72 3.56 -5.12 -5.40
CA LEU A 72 3.03 -4.45 -4.21
C LEU A 72 3.06 -5.38 -3.00
N GLU A 73 2.72 -6.64 -3.18
CA GLU A 73 2.80 -7.62 -2.10
C GLU A 73 4.22 -7.75 -1.58
N HIS A 74 5.17 -7.81 -2.48
CA HIS A 74 6.58 -7.88 -2.11
C HIS A 74 7.00 -6.62 -1.34
N LEU A 75 6.62 -5.46 -1.83
CA LEU A 75 6.92 -4.20 -1.15
C LEU A 75 6.27 -4.14 0.23
N TYR A 76 5.02 -4.59 0.35
CA TYR A 76 4.34 -4.62 1.62
C TYR A 76 5.09 -5.50 2.62
N CYS A 77 5.53 -6.68 2.21
CA CYS A 77 6.29 -7.57 3.08
C CYS A 77 7.60 -6.92 3.54
N GLN A 78 8.29 -6.23 2.64
CA GLN A 78 9.53 -5.54 2.99
C GLN A 78 9.28 -4.44 4.02
N LEU A 79 8.25 -3.64 3.82
CA LEU A 79 7.92 -2.55 4.73
C LEU A 79 7.51 -3.09 6.10
N LYS A 80 6.72 -4.15 6.13
CA LYS A 80 6.29 -4.76 7.38
C LYS A 80 7.47 -5.28 8.18
N ASN A 81 8.45 -5.88 7.51
CA ASN A 81 9.64 -6.38 8.18
C ASN A 81 10.48 -5.26 8.77
N LYS A 82 10.50 -4.09 8.12
CA LYS A 82 11.25 -2.94 8.62
C LYS A 82 10.57 -2.28 9.81
N ILE A 83 9.25 -2.29 9.84
CA ILE A 83 8.48 -1.62 10.88
C ILE A 83 8.33 -2.49 12.12
N SER A 84 8.20 -3.78 11.93
CA SER A 84 8.06 -4.71 13.07
C SER A 84 9.44 -5.14 13.65
#